data_dc61468d7edf42800743e0a585356ba6
#
_entry.id   dc61468d7edf42800743e0a585356ba6
#
_cell.length_a   1.000
_cell.length_b   1.000
_cell.length_c   1.000
_cell.angle_alpha   90.00
_cell.angle_beta   90.00
_cell.angle_gamma   90.00
#
_symmetry.space_group_name_H-M   'P 1'
#
loop_
_entity.id
_entity.type
_entity.pdbx_description
1 polymer ?
#
loop_
_entity_poly.entity_id
_entity_poly.type
_entity_poly.pdbx_seq_one_letter_code
_entity_poly.pdbx_strand_id
1 'polypeptide(L)'
;MEKQVFISVDGGGTKTEALMADTNGNVLAVRQGAGSNPYTVGKDKAAQVVNALIRRILLDHPAKNISAAWLYIPGFFQCLPLPFPFDTVCLGDEYSSYFSALAQPGGIVVLAGTGSFAVSIDKGGKITSVGGWGPMLGDEGSGYDIGRRAVRHAFAVYDADKPPTPVSKAVLAHYQTNTVHKLRRAVYQRGWDPKHMAGLCKPVGTLATEGDMAALDIIRQAAL
;
A
#
# COMPACT_ATOMS: atom_id res chain seq x y z
N MET A 1 28.89 27.44 3.10
CA MET A 1 27.46 27.35 3.40
C MET A 1 27.12 25.91 3.73
N GLU A 2 26.52 25.63 4.88
CA GLU A 2 26.06 24.30 5.21
C GLU A 2 25.02 23.85 4.17
N LYS A 3 25.14 22.61 3.66
CA LYS A 3 24.23 22.07 2.66
C LYS A 3 22.83 21.92 3.30
N GLN A 4 21.83 22.45 2.64
CA GLN A 4 20.44 22.28 2.99
C GLN A 4 20.04 20.82 2.76
N VAL A 5 19.34 20.22 3.72
CA VAL A 5 18.87 18.85 3.63
C VAL A 5 17.36 18.76 3.88
N PHE A 6 16.76 17.70 3.39
CA PHE A 6 15.34 17.38 3.51
C PHE A 6 15.17 15.99 4.09
N ILE A 7 14.07 15.79 4.80
CA ILE A 7 13.64 14.49 5.27
C ILE A 7 12.36 14.12 4.54
N SER A 8 12.28 12.87 4.07
CA SER A 8 11.07 12.30 3.48
C SER A 8 10.71 11.04 4.26
N VAL A 9 9.43 10.87 4.58
CA VAL A 9 8.91 9.69 5.26
C VAL A 9 7.73 9.14 4.48
N ASP A 10 7.85 7.91 4.00
CA ASP A 10 6.76 7.15 3.40
C ASP A 10 6.31 6.06 4.37
N GLY A 11 5.01 6.03 4.71
CA GLY A 11 4.52 5.17 5.77
C GLY A 11 3.15 4.58 5.49
N GLY A 12 3.08 3.26 5.54
CA GLY A 12 1.86 2.47 5.41
C GLY A 12 1.46 1.75 6.69
N GLY A 13 0.55 0.79 6.56
CA GLY A 13 0.07 -0.01 7.70
C GLY A 13 1.09 -1.01 8.24
N THR A 14 2.11 -1.41 7.46
CA THR A 14 3.04 -2.49 7.83
C THR A 14 4.49 -2.05 7.98
N LYS A 15 4.91 -1.04 7.23
CA LYS A 15 6.28 -0.50 7.25
C LYS A 15 6.26 1.01 7.06
N THR A 16 7.35 1.63 7.50
CA THR A 16 7.66 3.05 7.28
C THR A 16 9.10 3.14 6.86
N GLU A 17 9.37 3.96 5.87
CA GLU A 17 10.73 4.30 5.45
C GLU A 17 10.94 5.80 5.57
N ALA A 18 12.05 6.19 6.16
CA ALA A 18 12.47 7.58 6.26
C ALA A 18 13.83 7.74 5.61
N LEU A 19 14.00 8.78 4.81
CA LEU A 19 15.25 9.13 4.16
C LEU A 19 15.61 10.60 4.42
N MET A 20 16.92 10.88 4.39
CA MET A 20 17.47 12.23 4.33
C MET A 20 18.21 12.41 3.01
N ALA A 21 17.98 13.51 2.32
CA ALA A 21 18.64 13.85 1.07
C ALA A 21 19.11 15.31 1.05
N ASP A 22 20.14 15.60 0.26
CA ASP A 22 20.58 16.97 -0.03
C ASP A 22 19.79 17.59 -1.21
N THR A 23 20.02 18.87 -1.49
CA THR A 23 19.36 19.61 -2.59
C THR A 23 19.69 19.08 -3.99
N ASN A 24 20.69 18.23 -4.13
CA ASN A 24 21.06 17.57 -5.39
C ASN A 24 20.38 16.21 -5.57
N GLY A 25 19.57 15.78 -4.57
CA GLY A 25 18.91 14.47 -4.56
C GLY A 25 19.83 13.33 -4.08
N ASN A 26 21.03 13.62 -3.56
CA ASN A 26 21.87 12.57 -2.98
C ASN A 26 21.26 12.09 -1.66
N VAL A 27 20.99 10.80 -1.57
CA VAL A 27 20.48 10.16 -0.35
C VAL A 27 21.63 10.04 0.65
N LEU A 28 21.49 10.67 1.81
CA LEU A 28 22.48 10.70 2.88
C LEU A 28 22.24 9.61 3.93
N ALA A 29 20.98 9.30 4.20
CA ALA A 29 20.57 8.27 5.15
C ALA A 29 19.22 7.66 4.78
N VAL A 30 19.03 6.38 5.10
CA VAL A 30 17.75 5.68 5.02
C VAL A 30 17.55 4.88 6.30
N ARG A 31 16.33 4.92 6.85
CA ARG A 31 15.94 4.10 8.00
C ARG A 31 14.55 3.52 7.75
N GLN A 32 14.36 2.29 8.21
CA GLN A 32 13.09 1.59 8.14
C GLN A 32 12.56 1.24 9.52
N GLY A 33 11.25 1.18 9.66
CA GLY A 33 10.54 0.86 10.89
C GLY A 33 9.19 0.20 10.65
N ALA A 34 8.47 -0.01 11.74
CA ALA A 34 7.10 -0.54 11.73
C ALA A 34 6.15 0.41 10.98
N GLY A 35 4.92 -0.05 10.73
CA GLY A 35 3.89 0.78 10.12
C GLY A 35 3.55 2.02 10.94
N SER A 36 3.25 3.12 10.23
CA SER A 36 2.89 4.42 10.81
C SER A 36 1.60 5.01 10.26
N ASN A 37 0.77 4.24 9.55
CA ASN A 37 -0.55 4.71 9.16
C ASN A 37 -1.47 4.77 10.39
N PRO A 38 -1.96 5.98 10.83
CA PRO A 38 -2.76 6.15 12.02
C PRO A 38 -4.07 5.36 12.02
N TYR A 39 -4.64 5.13 10.84
CA TYR A 39 -5.87 4.33 10.69
C TYR A 39 -5.65 2.85 10.98
N THR A 40 -4.41 2.37 10.86
CA THR A 40 -4.05 0.96 11.08
C THR A 40 -3.45 0.72 12.46
N VAL A 41 -2.52 1.58 12.89
CA VAL A 41 -1.74 1.36 14.12
C VAL A 41 -2.15 2.28 15.28
N GLY A 42 -3.03 3.23 15.06
CA GLY A 42 -3.42 4.28 16.02
C GLY A 42 -2.46 5.48 16.00
N LYS A 43 -2.96 6.64 16.41
CA LYS A 43 -2.25 7.94 16.32
C LYS A 43 -0.94 7.95 17.12
N ASP A 44 -0.98 7.50 18.36
CA ASP A 44 0.17 7.58 19.28
C ASP A 44 1.32 6.71 18.77
N LYS A 45 1.02 5.49 18.32
CA LYS A 45 2.02 4.58 17.77
C LYS A 45 2.57 5.09 16.44
N ALA A 46 1.72 5.64 15.59
CA ALA A 46 2.15 6.26 14.33
C ALA A 46 3.15 7.39 14.58
N ALA A 47 2.82 8.32 15.49
CA ALA A 47 3.71 9.41 15.87
C ALA A 47 5.03 8.90 16.49
N GLN A 48 4.97 7.90 17.37
CA GLN A 48 6.17 7.29 17.97
C GLN A 48 7.12 6.70 16.92
N VAL A 49 6.57 5.97 15.94
CA VAL A 49 7.38 5.35 14.86
C VAL A 49 8.09 6.43 14.03
N VAL A 50 7.35 7.43 13.57
CA VAL A 50 7.92 8.52 12.75
C VAL A 50 8.95 9.31 13.54
N ASN A 51 8.64 9.70 14.79
CA ASN A 51 9.59 10.39 15.67
C ASN A 51 10.88 9.60 15.87
N ALA A 52 10.78 8.29 16.13
CA ALA A 52 11.94 7.43 16.33
C ALA A 52 12.82 7.34 15.08
N LEU A 53 12.22 7.22 13.90
CA LEU A 53 12.95 7.15 12.63
C LEU A 53 13.67 8.47 12.32
N ILE A 54 12.99 9.60 12.44
CA ILE A 54 13.59 10.92 12.22
C ILE A 54 14.72 11.16 13.22
N ARG A 55 14.51 10.91 14.52
CA ARG A 55 15.55 11.06 15.54
C ARG A 55 16.79 10.19 15.24
N ARG A 56 16.59 8.96 14.79
CA ARG A 56 17.68 8.05 14.43
C ARG A 56 18.47 8.56 13.22
N ILE A 57 17.82 9.11 12.21
CA ILE A 57 18.49 9.76 11.08
C ILE A 57 19.33 10.93 11.56
N LEU A 58 18.79 11.78 12.44
CA LEU A 58 19.48 12.97 12.97
C LEU A 58 20.66 12.62 13.88
N LEU A 59 20.59 11.50 14.61
CA LEU A 59 21.70 11.02 15.43
C LEU A 59 22.86 10.50 14.58
N ASP A 60 22.55 9.74 13.54
CA ASP A 60 23.55 9.12 12.66
C ASP A 60 24.13 10.13 11.65
N HIS A 61 23.34 11.13 11.27
CA HIS A 61 23.69 12.19 10.33
C HIS A 61 23.28 13.56 10.87
N PRO A 62 24.07 14.14 11.81
CA PRO A 62 23.78 15.46 12.37
C PRO A 62 23.80 16.53 11.27
N ALA A 63 22.64 17.05 10.93
CA ALA A 63 22.48 18.14 9.98
C ALA A 63 21.93 19.37 10.71
N LYS A 64 22.59 20.52 10.54
CA LYS A 64 22.19 21.78 11.19
C LYS A 64 21.15 22.55 10.38
N ASN A 65 21.03 22.27 9.08
CA ASN A 65 20.17 23.00 8.17
C ASN A 65 19.14 22.07 7.51
N ILE A 66 18.15 21.61 8.29
CA ILE A 66 17.01 20.85 7.79
C ILE A 66 15.93 21.83 7.40
N SER A 67 15.55 21.83 6.12
CA SER A 67 14.53 22.72 5.58
C SER A 67 13.13 22.31 5.96
N ALA A 68 12.81 21.04 5.79
CA ALA A 68 11.51 20.47 6.12
C ALA A 68 11.55 18.94 6.15
N ALA A 69 10.52 18.36 6.77
CA ALA A 69 10.19 16.94 6.63
C ALA A 69 8.85 16.79 5.90
N TRP A 70 8.84 16.04 4.80
CA TRP A 70 7.62 15.63 4.09
C TRP A 70 7.22 14.22 4.51
N LEU A 71 5.97 14.09 4.95
CA LEU A 71 5.39 12.84 5.47
C LEU A 71 4.28 12.38 4.50
N TYR A 72 4.57 11.35 3.74
CA TYR A 72 3.64 10.70 2.81
C TYR A 72 2.95 9.55 3.52
N ILE A 73 2.04 9.88 4.43
CA ILE A 73 1.37 8.91 5.29
C ILE A 73 -0.12 9.28 5.38
N PRO A 74 -1.03 8.44 4.86
CA PRO A 74 -2.46 8.72 4.91
C PRO A 74 -2.94 9.02 6.33
N GLY A 75 -3.60 10.17 6.52
CA GLY A 75 -4.18 10.57 7.79
C GLY A 75 -3.20 11.05 8.87
N PHE A 76 -1.91 11.17 8.58
CA PHE A 76 -0.90 11.54 9.59
C PHE A 76 -1.02 12.98 10.11
N PHE A 77 -1.73 13.86 9.40
CA PHE A 77 -2.04 15.21 9.88
C PHE A 77 -2.65 15.21 11.29
N GLN A 78 -3.30 14.11 11.71
CA GLN A 78 -3.86 13.91 13.04
C GLN A 78 -2.80 13.71 14.14
N CYS A 79 -1.54 13.48 13.76
CA CYS A 79 -0.40 13.22 14.64
C CYS A 79 0.50 14.46 14.81
N LEU A 80 0.16 15.58 14.17
CA LEU A 80 0.92 16.82 14.26
C LEU A 80 0.54 17.64 15.50
N PRO A 81 1.45 18.53 15.99
CA PRO A 81 2.83 18.73 15.51
C PRO A 81 3.79 17.64 16.01
N LEU A 82 4.87 17.42 15.22
CA LEU A 82 5.99 16.61 15.68
C LEU A 82 7.00 17.48 16.47
N PRO A 83 7.74 16.90 17.44
CA PRO A 83 8.64 17.66 18.32
C PRO A 83 10.00 17.96 17.67
N PHE A 84 9.99 18.57 16.48
CA PHE A 84 11.18 18.97 15.73
C PHE A 84 11.15 20.48 15.45
N PRO A 85 12.34 21.12 15.36
CA PRO A 85 12.45 22.58 15.14
C PRO A 85 12.35 22.99 13.66
N PHE A 86 11.96 22.09 12.78
CA PHE A 86 11.77 22.33 11.35
C PHE A 86 10.34 22.01 10.92
N ASP A 87 9.94 22.57 9.80
CA ASP A 87 8.60 22.39 9.26
C ASP A 87 8.30 20.93 8.90
N THR A 88 7.09 20.51 9.22
CA THR A 88 6.60 19.16 8.91
C THR A 88 5.35 19.29 8.03
N VAL A 89 5.43 18.79 6.81
CA VAL A 89 4.36 18.81 5.83
C VAL A 89 3.80 17.42 5.66
N CYS A 90 2.51 17.24 5.92
CA CYS A 90 1.82 15.97 5.69
C CYS A 90 1.14 15.98 4.34
N LEU A 91 1.43 14.96 3.54
CA LEU A 91 0.81 14.68 2.25
C LEU A 91 0.25 13.26 2.27
N GLY A 92 -0.67 12.95 1.37
CA GLY A 92 -1.13 11.58 1.16
C GLY A 92 -0.10 10.75 0.39
N ASP A 93 -0.27 9.43 0.42
CA ASP A 93 0.54 8.49 -0.35
C ASP A 93 0.33 8.60 -1.87
N GLU A 94 -0.72 9.26 -2.31
CA GLU A 94 -0.94 9.64 -3.70
C GLU A 94 0.20 10.52 -4.27
N TYR A 95 0.76 11.41 -3.46
CA TYR A 95 1.90 12.24 -3.87
C TYR A 95 3.18 11.42 -4.04
N SER A 96 3.52 10.56 -3.07
CA SER A 96 4.70 9.70 -3.19
C SER A 96 4.57 8.73 -4.37
N SER A 97 3.39 8.16 -4.58
CA SER A 97 3.10 7.29 -5.71
C SER A 97 3.24 8.01 -7.05
N TYR A 98 2.71 9.24 -7.16
CA TYR A 98 2.81 10.03 -8.37
C TYR A 98 4.26 10.35 -8.72
N PHE A 99 5.01 10.96 -7.79
CA PHE A 99 6.38 11.41 -8.04
C PHE A 99 7.41 10.27 -8.10
N SER A 100 7.07 9.07 -7.61
CA SER A 100 7.87 7.87 -7.84
C SER A 100 7.79 7.36 -9.28
N ALA A 101 6.67 7.61 -9.95
CA ALA A 101 6.43 7.18 -11.34
C ALA A 101 6.71 8.29 -12.36
N LEU A 102 6.38 9.54 -12.03
CA LEU A 102 6.50 10.70 -12.91
C LEU A 102 7.24 11.83 -12.18
N ALA A 103 8.39 12.22 -12.70
CA ALA A 103 9.23 13.26 -12.10
C ALA A 103 8.61 14.66 -12.14
N GLN A 104 7.60 14.89 -13.01
CA GLN A 104 6.98 16.21 -13.23
C GLN A 104 5.45 16.09 -13.34
N PRO A 105 4.70 17.14 -12.95
CA PRO A 105 3.25 17.21 -13.18
C PRO A 105 2.86 17.11 -14.66
N GLY A 106 1.65 16.62 -14.94
CA GLY A 106 1.06 16.57 -16.26
C GLY A 106 0.75 15.19 -16.80
N GLY A 107 0.77 14.16 -15.96
CA GLY A 107 0.40 12.79 -16.32
C GLY A 107 -0.61 12.17 -15.37
N ILE A 108 -0.95 10.90 -15.62
CA ILE A 108 -1.79 10.06 -14.78
C ILE A 108 -0.97 8.87 -14.35
N VAL A 109 -1.00 8.56 -13.07
CA VAL A 109 -0.40 7.35 -12.48
C VAL A 109 -1.53 6.46 -11.98
N VAL A 110 -1.51 5.19 -12.37
CA VAL A 110 -2.41 4.16 -11.86
C VAL A 110 -1.60 3.22 -11.00
N LEU A 111 -2.00 3.07 -9.75
CA LEU A 111 -1.39 2.13 -8.81
C LEU A 111 -2.34 0.96 -8.59
N ALA A 112 -1.82 -0.26 -8.74
CA ALA A 112 -2.52 -1.49 -8.41
C ALA A 112 -1.59 -2.40 -7.60
N GLY A 113 -1.77 -2.38 -6.29
CA GLY A 113 -1.04 -3.19 -5.31
C GLY A 113 -2.01 -4.03 -4.47
N THR A 114 -1.91 -3.95 -3.15
CA THR A 114 -2.93 -4.52 -2.25
C THR A 114 -4.27 -3.83 -2.45
N GLY A 115 -4.30 -2.50 -2.57
CA GLY A 115 -5.41 -1.67 -3.04
C GLY A 115 -5.12 -1.07 -4.41
N SER A 116 -6.00 -0.18 -4.91
CA SER A 116 -5.82 0.49 -6.19
C SER A 116 -6.37 1.92 -6.18
N PHE A 117 -5.71 2.81 -6.90
CA PHE A 117 -6.20 4.16 -7.18
C PHE A 117 -5.50 4.73 -8.43
N ALA A 118 -6.08 5.77 -8.99
CA ALA A 118 -5.44 6.58 -10.00
C ALA A 118 -5.24 8.00 -9.47
N VAL A 119 -4.13 8.63 -9.83
CA VAL A 119 -3.80 10.00 -9.41
C VAL A 119 -3.22 10.80 -10.57
N SER A 120 -3.59 12.05 -10.64
CA SER A 120 -3.06 13.04 -11.58
C SER A 120 -2.66 14.31 -10.81
N ILE A 121 -1.55 14.91 -11.19
CA ILE A 121 -1.16 16.25 -10.73
C ILE A 121 -1.04 17.12 -11.99
N ASP A 122 -1.83 18.20 -12.07
CA ASP A 122 -1.76 19.13 -13.20
C ASP A 122 -0.55 20.07 -13.08
N LYS A 123 -0.30 20.86 -14.14
CA LYS A 123 0.82 21.81 -14.16
C LYS A 123 0.71 22.92 -13.10
N GLY A 124 -0.46 23.15 -12.55
CA GLY A 124 -0.71 24.09 -11.45
C GLY A 124 -0.49 23.47 -10.07
N GLY A 125 -0.15 22.17 -10.00
CA GLY A 125 0.05 21.44 -8.75
C GLY A 125 -1.24 20.90 -8.12
N LYS A 126 -2.40 21.02 -8.80
CA LYS A 126 -3.66 20.47 -8.31
C LYS A 126 -3.67 18.96 -8.49
N ILE A 127 -3.86 18.26 -7.36
CA ILE A 127 -4.03 16.81 -7.34
C ILE A 127 -5.48 16.42 -7.58
N THR A 128 -5.67 15.34 -8.32
CA THR A 128 -6.97 14.68 -8.51
C THR A 128 -6.76 13.19 -8.36
N SER A 129 -7.49 12.55 -7.45
CA SER A 129 -7.45 11.11 -7.23
C SER A 129 -8.80 10.47 -7.56
N VAL A 130 -8.76 9.25 -8.08
CA VAL A 130 -9.93 8.41 -8.38
C VAL A 130 -9.67 7.02 -7.80
N GLY A 131 -10.66 6.46 -7.12
CA GLY A 131 -10.52 5.21 -6.38
C GLY A 131 -9.82 5.40 -5.03
N GLY A 132 -9.18 4.34 -4.52
CA GLY A 132 -8.45 4.40 -3.24
C GLY A 132 -9.36 4.48 -2.00
N TRP A 133 -10.63 4.10 -2.13
CA TRP A 133 -11.60 4.11 -1.03
C TRP A 133 -11.44 2.94 -0.07
N GLY A 134 -10.45 2.10 -0.33
CA GLY A 134 -10.17 0.90 0.45
C GLY A 134 -11.01 -0.30 0.03
N PRO A 135 -10.64 -1.49 0.50
CA PRO A 135 -11.14 -2.77 -0.03
C PRO A 135 -12.61 -3.07 0.27
N MET A 136 -13.26 -2.29 1.13
CA MET A 136 -14.72 -2.42 1.36
C MET A 136 -15.55 -1.59 0.39
N LEU A 137 -15.03 -0.45 -0.07
CA LEU A 137 -15.79 0.56 -0.81
C LEU A 137 -15.25 0.79 -2.22
N GLY A 138 -14.09 0.21 -2.55
CA GLY A 138 -13.37 0.42 -3.80
C GLY A 138 -12.27 -0.61 -3.97
N ASP A 139 -11.09 -0.15 -4.44
CA ASP A 139 -9.92 -0.95 -4.74
C ASP A 139 -10.16 -1.96 -5.88
N GLU A 140 -11.03 -1.61 -6.84
CA GLU A 140 -11.30 -2.41 -8.03
C GLU A 140 -10.00 -2.65 -8.82
N GLY A 141 -9.80 -3.86 -9.32
CA GLY A 141 -8.59 -4.25 -10.04
C GLY A 141 -7.35 -4.47 -9.17
N SER A 142 -7.46 -4.26 -7.86
CA SER A 142 -6.35 -4.49 -6.92
C SER A 142 -6.10 -5.99 -6.69
N GLY A 143 -4.96 -6.30 -6.06
CA GLY A 143 -4.68 -7.66 -5.61
C GLY A 143 -5.73 -8.19 -4.63
N TYR A 144 -6.27 -7.31 -3.76
CA TYR A 144 -7.37 -7.66 -2.86
C TYR A 144 -8.65 -8.04 -3.63
N ASP A 145 -9.05 -7.24 -4.62
CA ASP A 145 -10.25 -7.52 -5.40
C ASP A 145 -10.12 -8.83 -6.19
N ILE A 146 -8.97 -9.06 -6.84
CA ILE A 146 -8.67 -10.31 -7.52
C ILE A 146 -8.72 -11.49 -6.54
N GLY A 147 -8.10 -11.36 -5.37
CA GLY A 147 -8.10 -12.39 -4.33
C GLY A 147 -9.50 -12.70 -3.80
N ARG A 148 -10.29 -11.66 -3.53
CA ARG A 148 -11.67 -11.77 -3.10
C ARG A 148 -12.55 -12.51 -4.14
N ARG A 149 -12.39 -12.17 -5.42
CA ARG A 149 -13.09 -12.85 -6.53
C ARG A 149 -12.67 -14.31 -6.61
N ALA A 150 -11.40 -14.63 -6.44
CA ALA A 150 -10.92 -16.01 -6.44
C ALA A 150 -11.50 -16.83 -5.28
N VAL A 151 -11.57 -16.26 -4.07
CA VAL A 151 -12.22 -16.91 -2.92
C VAL A 151 -13.71 -17.14 -3.19
N ARG A 152 -14.41 -16.14 -3.71
CA ARG A 152 -15.83 -16.28 -4.08
C ARG A 152 -16.03 -17.34 -5.17
N HIS A 153 -15.14 -17.44 -6.17
CA HIS A 153 -15.17 -18.48 -7.18
C HIS A 153 -15.05 -19.89 -6.54
N ALA A 154 -14.16 -20.09 -5.58
CA ALA A 154 -14.03 -21.37 -4.91
C ALA A 154 -15.31 -21.79 -4.18
N PHE A 155 -16.01 -20.86 -3.54
CA PHE A 155 -17.32 -21.13 -2.93
C PHE A 155 -18.39 -21.42 -3.98
N ALA A 156 -18.47 -20.62 -5.05
CA ALA A 156 -19.47 -20.81 -6.10
C ALA A 156 -19.32 -22.17 -6.83
N VAL A 157 -18.09 -22.62 -7.04
CA VAL A 157 -17.82 -23.98 -7.60
C VAL A 157 -18.33 -25.06 -6.67
N TYR A 158 -18.11 -24.91 -5.37
CA TYR A 158 -18.58 -25.86 -4.36
C TYR A 158 -20.12 -25.88 -4.28
N ASP A 159 -20.75 -24.71 -4.22
CA ASP A 159 -22.22 -24.58 -4.14
C ASP A 159 -22.93 -25.14 -5.37
N ALA A 160 -22.24 -25.14 -6.52
CA ALA A 160 -22.74 -25.73 -7.76
C ALA A 160 -22.46 -27.24 -7.88
N ASP A 161 -21.94 -27.87 -6.83
CA ASP A 161 -21.54 -29.30 -6.81
C ASP A 161 -20.59 -29.67 -7.97
N LYS A 162 -19.69 -28.75 -8.35
CA LYS A 162 -18.71 -28.96 -9.40
C LYS A 162 -17.35 -29.38 -8.84
N PRO A 163 -16.56 -30.14 -9.61
CA PRO A 163 -15.20 -30.48 -9.22
C PRO A 163 -14.34 -29.21 -9.04
N PRO A 164 -13.40 -29.20 -8.06
CA PRO A 164 -12.52 -28.05 -7.80
C PRO A 164 -11.70 -27.66 -9.04
N THR A 165 -11.80 -26.38 -9.44
CA THR A 165 -11.00 -25.80 -10.53
C THR A 165 -9.56 -25.54 -10.09
N PRO A 166 -8.60 -25.26 -11.02
CA PRO A 166 -7.26 -24.81 -10.67
C PRO A 166 -7.27 -23.59 -9.71
N VAL A 167 -8.14 -22.60 -9.95
CA VAL A 167 -8.32 -21.45 -9.06
C VAL A 167 -8.77 -21.90 -7.67
N SER A 168 -9.77 -22.78 -7.56
CA SER A 168 -10.24 -23.29 -6.26
C SER A 168 -9.12 -24.00 -5.49
N LYS A 169 -8.32 -24.80 -6.18
CA LYS A 169 -7.15 -25.48 -5.58
C LYS A 169 -6.09 -24.50 -5.09
N ALA A 170 -5.79 -23.45 -5.88
CA ALA A 170 -4.85 -22.40 -5.51
C ALA A 170 -5.32 -21.62 -4.27
N VAL A 171 -6.61 -21.32 -4.18
CA VAL A 171 -7.21 -20.67 -3.01
C VAL A 171 -7.09 -21.55 -1.76
N LEU A 172 -7.45 -22.85 -1.85
CA LEU A 172 -7.33 -23.79 -0.73
C LEU A 172 -5.87 -23.91 -0.25
N ALA A 173 -4.92 -24.02 -1.18
CA ALA A 173 -3.49 -24.09 -0.88
C ALA A 173 -3.00 -22.81 -0.18
N HIS A 174 -3.39 -21.63 -0.66
CA HIS A 174 -3.02 -20.33 -0.08
C HIS A 174 -3.47 -20.19 1.38
N TYR A 175 -4.67 -20.67 1.68
CA TYR A 175 -5.21 -20.70 3.05
C TYR A 175 -4.82 -21.94 3.86
N GLN A 176 -3.95 -22.80 3.30
CA GLN A 176 -3.48 -24.04 3.94
C GLN A 176 -4.64 -24.93 4.40
N THR A 177 -5.67 -25.06 3.58
CA THR A 177 -6.86 -25.85 3.84
C THR A 177 -7.11 -26.86 2.72
N ASN A 178 -7.95 -27.86 2.98
CA ASN A 178 -8.30 -28.89 2.00
C ASN A 178 -9.80 -29.00 1.72
N THR A 179 -10.61 -28.17 2.37
CA THR A 179 -12.08 -28.12 2.15
C THR A 179 -12.58 -26.68 2.18
N VAL A 180 -13.66 -26.42 1.48
CA VAL A 180 -14.32 -25.10 1.44
C VAL A 180 -14.86 -24.69 2.82
N HIS A 181 -15.33 -25.64 3.65
CA HIS A 181 -15.74 -25.35 5.02
C HIS A 181 -14.58 -24.86 5.90
N LYS A 182 -13.40 -25.47 5.76
CA LYS A 182 -12.20 -25.02 6.45
C LYS A 182 -11.69 -23.68 5.89
N LEU A 183 -11.81 -23.47 4.56
CA LEU A 183 -11.51 -22.19 3.93
C LEU A 183 -12.34 -21.05 4.53
N ARG A 184 -13.68 -21.24 4.65
CA ARG A 184 -14.54 -20.23 5.29
C ARG A 184 -14.03 -19.88 6.68
N ARG A 185 -13.73 -20.90 7.49
CA ARG A 185 -13.21 -20.72 8.85
C ARG A 185 -11.88 -19.95 8.85
N ALA A 186 -10.94 -20.32 7.97
CA ALA A 186 -9.63 -19.67 7.86
C ALA A 186 -9.73 -18.20 7.46
N VAL A 187 -10.62 -17.85 6.52
CA VAL A 187 -10.86 -16.47 6.11
C VAL A 187 -11.39 -15.64 7.28
N TYR A 188 -12.39 -16.13 8.01
CA TYR A 188 -12.98 -15.37 9.14
C TYR A 188 -12.09 -15.35 10.39
N GLN A 189 -11.31 -16.39 10.65
CA GLN A 189 -10.39 -16.44 11.81
C GLN A 189 -9.19 -15.50 11.67
N ARG A 190 -8.73 -15.22 10.46
CA ARG A 190 -7.68 -14.21 10.22
C ARG A 190 -8.17 -12.80 10.51
N GLY A 191 -9.49 -12.60 10.61
CA GLY A 191 -10.06 -11.27 10.69
C GLY A 191 -9.83 -10.49 9.39
N TRP A 192 -9.69 -9.19 9.51
CA TRP A 192 -9.44 -8.30 8.40
C TRP A 192 -7.97 -8.31 8.00
N ASP A 193 -7.61 -9.08 6.98
CA ASP A 193 -6.25 -9.17 6.42
C ASP A 193 -6.24 -8.98 4.88
N PRO A 194 -6.37 -7.72 4.40
CA PRO A 194 -6.35 -7.41 2.98
C PRO A 194 -5.09 -7.87 2.27
N LYS A 195 -3.94 -7.82 2.93
CA LYS A 195 -2.65 -8.21 2.36
C LYS A 195 -2.60 -9.71 2.08
N HIS A 196 -3.10 -10.53 3.00
CA HIS A 196 -3.17 -11.98 2.78
C HIS A 196 -4.12 -12.29 1.61
N MET A 197 -5.31 -11.68 1.59
CA MET A 197 -6.26 -11.82 0.47
C MET A 197 -5.61 -11.42 -0.86
N ALA A 198 -4.92 -10.29 -0.92
CA ALA A 198 -4.22 -9.81 -2.10
C ALA A 198 -3.11 -10.75 -2.58
N GLY A 199 -2.55 -11.56 -1.69
CA GLY A 199 -1.55 -12.57 -2.02
C GLY A 199 -2.03 -13.60 -3.05
N LEU A 200 -3.35 -13.81 -3.17
CA LEU A 200 -3.95 -14.67 -4.19
C LEU A 200 -3.81 -14.12 -5.62
N CYS A 201 -3.55 -12.83 -5.79
CA CYS A 201 -3.34 -12.24 -7.12
C CYS A 201 -2.23 -12.97 -7.91
N LYS A 202 -1.14 -13.36 -7.24
CA LYS A 202 -0.02 -14.06 -7.89
C LYS A 202 -0.42 -15.42 -8.48
N PRO A 203 -0.95 -16.39 -7.69
CA PRO A 203 -1.36 -17.69 -8.24
C PRO A 203 -2.48 -17.56 -9.27
N VAL A 204 -3.42 -16.62 -9.12
CA VAL A 204 -4.46 -16.37 -10.13
C VAL A 204 -3.83 -15.83 -11.42
N GLY A 205 -2.89 -14.89 -11.33
CA GLY A 205 -2.15 -14.37 -12.48
C GLY A 205 -1.37 -15.47 -13.23
N THR A 206 -0.69 -16.36 -12.51
CA THR A 206 0.00 -17.51 -13.10
C THR A 206 -0.98 -18.41 -13.86
N LEU A 207 -2.08 -18.80 -13.25
CA LEU A 207 -3.10 -19.62 -13.90
C LEU A 207 -3.70 -18.95 -15.14
N ALA A 208 -3.90 -17.63 -15.10
CA ALA A 208 -4.38 -16.89 -16.27
C ALA A 208 -3.36 -16.90 -17.41
N THR A 209 -2.06 -16.78 -17.14
CA THR A 209 -1.01 -16.88 -18.16
C THR A 209 -0.88 -18.29 -18.75
N GLU A 210 -1.26 -19.31 -17.98
CA GLU A 210 -1.34 -20.71 -18.40
C GLU A 210 -2.64 -21.03 -19.18
N GLY A 211 -3.53 -20.06 -19.33
CA GLY A 211 -4.78 -20.19 -20.10
C GLY A 211 -5.97 -20.70 -19.31
N ASP A 212 -5.94 -20.74 -17.97
CA ASP A 212 -7.10 -21.10 -17.17
C ASP A 212 -8.22 -20.06 -17.34
N MET A 213 -9.36 -20.52 -17.85
CA MET A 213 -10.48 -19.64 -18.19
C MET A 213 -11.11 -18.97 -16.99
N ALA A 214 -11.16 -19.63 -15.84
CA ALA A 214 -11.70 -19.03 -14.62
C ALA A 214 -10.79 -17.93 -14.07
N ALA A 215 -9.49 -18.13 -14.12
CA ALA A 215 -8.50 -17.10 -13.74
C ALA A 215 -8.54 -15.90 -14.70
N LEU A 216 -8.63 -16.14 -16.00
CA LEU A 216 -8.80 -15.09 -17.03
C LEU A 216 -10.08 -14.27 -16.79
N ASP A 217 -11.18 -14.92 -16.48
CA ASP A 217 -12.46 -14.24 -16.23
C ASP A 217 -12.39 -13.38 -14.95
N ILE A 218 -11.77 -13.90 -13.88
CA ILE A 218 -11.54 -13.14 -12.65
C ILE A 218 -10.74 -11.87 -12.92
N ILE A 219 -9.65 -11.95 -13.68
CA ILE A 219 -8.81 -10.80 -14.00
C ILE A 219 -9.56 -9.80 -14.88
N ARG A 220 -10.28 -10.28 -15.90
CA ARG A 220 -11.09 -9.41 -16.77
C ARG A 220 -12.15 -8.66 -15.99
N GLN A 221 -12.86 -9.33 -15.10
CA GLN A 221 -13.90 -8.70 -14.26
C GLN A 221 -13.30 -7.73 -13.23
N ALA A 222 -12.05 -7.93 -12.81
CA ALA A 222 -11.38 -7.01 -11.92
C ALA A 222 -10.89 -5.74 -12.66
N ALA A 223 -10.66 -5.83 -13.98
CA ALA A 223 -10.20 -4.72 -14.82
C ALA A 223 -11.34 -3.81 -15.35
N LEU A 224 -12.59 -4.18 -15.13
CA LEU A 224 -13.80 -3.41 -15.51
C LEU A 224 -14.28 -2.52 -14.37
#